data_f61efa610602aaa68a82e7889f30b101
#
_entry.id   f61efa610602aaa68a82e7889f30b101
#
_cell.length_a   1.000
_cell.length_b   1.000
_cell.length_c   1.000
_cell.angle_alpha   90.00
_cell.angle_beta   90.00
_cell.angle_gamma   90.00
#
_symmetry.space_group_name_H-M   'P 1'
#
loop_
_entity.id
_entity.type
_entity.pdbx_description
1 polymer ?
#
loop_
_entity_poly.entity_id
_entity_poly.type
_entity_poly.pdbx_seq_one_letter_code
_entity_poly.pdbx_strand_id
1 'polypeptide(L)'
;MRRRLLLIAVLSAMLLFCAGCGKASRTQSRTVTDMTGREIALNGDVTRVVALTAADCEILYAIGAGDALVGRGEYCDYPEAALSLPAVQSGAATNVEQIVALSPQVVFMDTMAQSVEQIAALEAAGIQVVVSEATDLEGVYESISVIGRVMNRESEAADVIAGMKQTFQKLSDKAAAFSDKPTVYFEISPLKAGLWTAGKGTFMDEAASLLGAQNVFGDVAGWAGISEEQVIQRNPGYIVTTDRYVGTGPTPEQEIAGRACWEHLSAVKDGHILNLADDSLVRPGPRLADGVKQLYDFLYAGK
;
A
#
# COMPACT_ATOMS: atom_id res chain seq x y z
N MET A 1 -52.46 21.64 54.94
CA MET A 1 -51.14 21.05 54.89
C MET A 1 -50.91 20.05 53.67
N ARG A 2 -51.81 19.17 53.33
CA ARG A 2 -51.68 18.20 52.26
C ARG A 2 -51.47 18.76 50.82
N ARG A 3 -52.07 19.93 50.46
CA ARG A 3 -51.90 20.56 49.15
C ARG A 3 -50.54 21.20 48.96
N ARG A 4 -49.88 21.67 50.01
CA ARG A 4 -48.54 22.25 49.95
C ARG A 4 -47.43 21.18 49.80
N LEU A 5 -47.65 20.00 50.41
CA LEU A 5 -46.75 18.86 50.23
C LEU A 5 -46.82 18.25 48.86
N LEU A 6 -47.98 18.23 48.18
CA LEU A 6 -48.13 17.78 46.81
C LEU A 6 -47.44 18.70 45.78
N LEU A 7 -47.49 20.03 46.00
CA LEU A 7 -46.82 20.99 45.17
C LEU A 7 -45.27 20.89 45.26
N ILE A 8 -44.75 20.64 46.45
CA ILE A 8 -43.31 20.45 46.66
C ILE A 8 -42.83 19.15 46.05
N ALA A 9 -43.61 18.04 46.12
CA ALA A 9 -43.30 16.78 45.51
C ALA A 9 -43.29 16.84 43.97
N VAL A 10 -44.20 17.61 43.33
CA VAL A 10 -44.27 17.81 41.89
C VAL A 10 -43.12 18.70 41.41
N LEU A 11 -42.73 19.73 42.19
CA LEU A 11 -41.59 20.59 41.84
C LEU A 11 -40.25 19.85 41.96
N SER A 12 -40.10 18.95 42.99
CA SER A 12 -38.90 18.08 43.09
C SER A 12 -38.80 17.04 41.98
N ALA A 13 -39.93 16.48 41.52
CA ALA A 13 -39.93 15.54 40.38
C ALA A 13 -39.58 16.21 39.03
N MET A 14 -39.92 17.49 38.86
CA MET A 14 -39.61 18.25 37.63
C MET A 14 -38.15 18.67 37.56
N LEU A 15 -37.44 18.81 38.69
CA LEU A 15 -36.02 19.12 38.74
C LEU A 15 -35.12 17.91 38.47
N LEU A 16 -35.63 16.70 38.59
CA LEU A 16 -34.89 15.44 38.30
C LEU A 16 -34.90 15.05 36.83
N PHE A 17 -35.74 15.67 35.98
CA PHE A 17 -35.83 15.38 34.55
C PHE A 17 -34.91 16.25 33.67
N CYS A 18 -34.24 17.27 34.22
CA CYS A 18 -33.30 18.12 33.50
C CYS A 18 -31.84 17.66 33.57
N ALA A 19 -31.55 16.54 34.26
CA ALA A 19 -30.24 15.89 34.18
C ALA A 19 -30.20 14.87 33.03
N GLY A 20 -30.79 15.22 31.88
CA GLY A 20 -30.52 14.61 30.59
C GLY A 20 -29.08 14.90 30.25
N CYS A 21 -28.19 13.98 30.61
CA CYS A 21 -26.82 13.93 30.13
C CYS A 21 -26.83 14.02 28.61
N GLY A 22 -26.68 15.22 28.08
CA GLY A 22 -25.99 15.39 26.85
C GLY A 22 -24.61 14.80 27.08
N LYS A 23 -24.38 13.57 26.61
CA LYS A 23 -23.02 13.09 26.36
C LYS A 23 -22.45 14.13 25.36
N ALA A 24 -21.81 15.17 25.90
CA ALA A 24 -20.83 15.89 25.13
C ALA A 24 -19.85 14.80 24.67
N SER A 25 -19.92 14.41 23.43
CA SER A 25 -18.89 13.59 22.79
C SER A 25 -17.60 14.38 23.05
N ARG A 26 -16.83 13.97 24.05
CA ARG A 26 -15.49 14.52 24.20
C ARG A 26 -14.81 14.13 22.92
N THR A 27 -14.60 15.09 22.04
CA THR A 27 -13.73 14.94 20.89
C THR A 27 -12.38 14.55 21.45
N GLN A 28 -12.09 13.26 21.47
CA GLN A 28 -10.86 12.75 22.05
C GLN A 28 -9.77 13.11 21.03
N SER A 29 -8.98 14.11 21.37
CA SER A 29 -7.79 14.46 20.62
C SER A 29 -6.78 13.34 20.80
N ARG A 30 -6.21 12.84 19.69
CA ARG A 30 -5.13 11.88 19.69
C ARG A 30 -4.02 12.33 18.76
N THR A 31 -2.80 11.88 19.04
CA THR A 31 -1.63 12.13 18.18
C THR A 31 -1.20 10.80 17.57
N VAL A 32 -0.93 10.81 16.28
CA VAL A 32 -0.35 9.69 15.54
C VAL A 32 0.96 10.16 14.94
N THR A 33 2.02 9.38 15.10
CA THR A 33 3.29 9.61 14.41
C THR A 33 3.25 8.92 13.05
N ASP A 34 3.54 9.64 11.98
CA ASP A 34 3.63 9.09 10.63
C ASP A 34 5.02 8.46 10.37
N MET A 35 5.21 7.86 9.20
CA MET A 35 6.44 7.13 8.87
C MET A 35 7.65 8.04 8.64
N THR A 36 7.46 9.36 8.57
CA THR A 36 8.55 10.36 8.55
C THR A 36 8.88 10.93 9.93
N GLY A 37 8.19 10.44 10.99
CA GLY A 37 8.37 10.88 12.37
C GLY A 37 7.60 12.15 12.73
N ARG A 38 6.68 12.61 11.88
CA ARG A 38 5.85 13.79 12.15
C ARG A 38 4.69 13.41 13.06
N GLU A 39 4.41 14.26 14.05
CA GLU A 39 3.26 14.12 14.93
C GLU A 39 2.02 14.79 14.32
N ILE A 40 0.99 14.00 14.07
CA ILE A 40 -0.26 14.44 13.47
C ILE A 40 -1.35 14.46 14.55
N ALA A 41 -1.86 15.67 14.84
CA ALA A 41 -2.93 15.84 15.82
C ALA A 41 -4.30 15.61 15.14
N LEU A 42 -5.02 14.61 15.58
CA LEU A 42 -6.35 14.25 15.09
C LEU A 42 -7.42 14.61 16.13
N ASN A 43 -8.42 15.37 15.69
CA ASN A 43 -9.53 15.81 16.54
C ASN A 43 -10.80 15.00 16.24
N GLY A 44 -11.09 14.02 17.10
CA GLY A 44 -12.25 13.13 16.94
C GLY A 44 -11.99 12.02 15.91
N ASP A 45 -13.09 11.43 15.41
CA ASP A 45 -13.04 10.37 14.42
C ASP A 45 -12.75 10.90 13.03
N VAL A 46 -11.85 10.22 12.33
CA VAL A 46 -11.54 10.50 10.92
C VAL A 46 -12.55 9.74 10.06
N THR A 47 -13.41 10.48 9.37
CA THR A 47 -14.50 9.93 8.55
C THR A 47 -14.43 10.35 7.09
N ARG A 48 -13.48 11.22 6.73
CA ARG A 48 -13.27 11.70 5.37
C ARG A 48 -11.79 11.74 5.06
N VAL A 49 -11.35 10.88 4.16
CA VAL A 49 -9.93 10.78 3.77
C VAL A 49 -9.78 10.74 2.25
N VAL A 50 -8.62 11.17 1.79
CA VAL A 50 -8.14 10.96 0.42
C VAL A 50 -6.88 10.11 0.48
N ALA A 51 -6.81 9.06 -0.33
CA ALA A 51 -5.61 8.26 -0.52
C ALA A 51 -4.98 8.59 -1.87
N LEU A 52 -3.75 9.10 -1.87
CA LEU A 52 -3.05 9.47 -3.11
C LEU A 52 -2.25 8.31 -3.70
N THR A 53 -1.93 7.30 -2.88
CA THR A 53 -1.24 6.09 -3.33
C THR A 53 -2.19 4.90 -3.43
N ALA A 54 -1.90 3.98 -4.35
CA ALA A 54 -2.70 2.77 -4.49
C ALA A 54 -2.60 1.87 -3.25
N ALA A 55 -1.42 1.81 -2.61
CA ALA A 55 -1.21 1.05 -1.38
C ALA A 55 -2.11 1.54 -0.23
N ASP A 56 -2.16 2.85 0.01
CA ASP A 56 -3.01 3.44 1.05
C ASP A 56 -4.50 3.14 0.82
N CYS A 57 -4.93 3.24 -0.44
CA CYS A 57 -6.29 2.91 -0.83
C CYS A 57 -6.61 1.44 -0.48
N GLU A 58 -5.75 0.52 -0.89
CA GLU A 58 -5.90 -0.91 -0.60
C GLU A 58 -5.90 -1.21 0.90
N ILE A 59 -5.03 -0.54 1.67
CA ILE A 59 -4.97 -0.67 3.14
C ILE A 59 -6.28 -0.22 3.77
N LEU A 60 -6.80 0.96 3.38
CA LEU A 60 -8.07 1.49 3.91
C LEU A 60 -9.23 0.53 3.69
N TYR A 61 -9.33 -0.08 2.51
CA TYR A 61 -10.34 -1.10 2.25
C TYR A 61 -10.10 -2.37 3.08
N ALA A 62 -8.87 -2.83 3.19
CA ALA A 62 -8.52 -4.06 3.91
C ALA A 62 -8.82 -3.98 5.41
N ILE A 63 -8.66 -2.81 6.02
CA ILE A 63 -8.99 -2.58 7.44
C ILE A 63 -10.45 -2.15 7.67
N GLY A 64 -11.30 -2.21 6.62
CA GLY A 64 -12.72 -1.84 6.74
C GLY A 64 -12.98 -0.34 6.89
N ALA A 65 -12.07 0.52 6.44
CA ALA A 65 -12.20 1.97 6.47
C ALA A 65 -12.50 2.58 5.09
N GLY A 66 -12.82 1.76 4.09
CA GLY A 66 -13.09 2.21 2.72
C GLY A 66 -14.23 3.23 2.60
N ASP A 67 -15.23 3.17 3.46
CA ASP A 67 -16.35 4.12 3.47
C ASP A 67 -15.94 5.56 3.84
N ALA A 68 -14.76 5.74 4.46
CA ALA A 68 -14.23 7.05 4.76
C ALA A 68 -13.55 7.72 3.56
N LEU A 69 -13.24 6.97 2.49
CA LEU A 69 -12.64 7.52 1.28
C LEU A 69 -13.62 8.43 0.55
N VAL A 70 -13.23 9.69 0.35
CA VAL A 70 -13.98 10.69 -0.41
C VAL A 70 -13.31 11.03 -1.74
N GLY A 71 -12.10 10.54 -1.96
CA GLY A 71 -11.34 10.67 -3.19
C GLY A 71 -10.11 9.77 -3.17
N ARG A 72 -9.57 9.52 -4.35
CA ARG A 72 -8.44 8.64 -4.59
C ARG A 72 -7.46 9.22 -5.60
N GLY A 73 -6.21 8.82 -5.55
CA GLY A 73 -5.27 9.05 -6.64
C GLY A 73 -5.73 8.31 -7.92
N GLU A 74 -5.34 8.81 -9.07
CA GLU A 74 -5.76 8.24 -10.35
C GLU A 74 -5.32 6.78 -10.58
N TYR A 75 -4.24 6.35 -9.92
CA TYR A 75 -3.73 4.98 -9.97
C TYR A 75 -4.31 4.05 -8.90
N CYS A 76 -5.21 4.54 -8.05
CA CYS A 76 -5.90 3.73 -7.03
C CYS A 76 -7.10 3.03 -7.69
N ASP A 77 -6.89 1.84 -8.21
CA ASP A 77 -7.86 1.08 -9.02
C ASP A 77 -8.31 -0.23 -8.35
N TYR A 78 -7.84 -0.50 -7.15
CA TYR A 78 -8.24 -1.67 -6.36
C TYR A 78 -8.67 -1.27 -4.94
N PRO A 79 -9.72 -1.91 -4.37
CA PRO A 79 -10.66 -2.80 -5.07
C PRO A 79 -11.50 -2.04 -6.10
N GLU A 80 -12.26 -2.75 -6.95
CA GLU A 80 -13.11 -2.14 -7.99
C GLU A 80 -14.04 -1.05 -7.43
N ALA A 81 -14.50 -1.21 -6.19
CA ALA A 81 -15.31 -0.21 -5.47
C ALA A 81 -14.64 1.18 -5.41
N ALA A 82 -13.32 1.24 -5.37
CA ALA A 82 -12.58 2.51 -5.37
C ALA A 82 -12.83 3.32 -6.65
N LEU A 83 -13.08 2.67 -7.80
CA LEU A 83 -13.29 3.33 -9.09
C LEU A 83 -14.53 4.22 -9.10
N SER A 84 -15.47 4.02 -8.19
CA SER A 84 -16.64 4.88 -8.02
C SER A 84 -16.35 6.24 -7.39
N LEU A 85 -15.17 6.40 -6.76
CA LEU A 85 -14.76 7.61 -6.08
C LEU A 85 -14.12 8.62 -7.05
N PRO A 86 -14.25 9.93 -6.78
CA PRO A 86 -13.55 10.95 -7.53
C PRO A 86 -12.04 10.66 -7.58
N ALA A 87 -11.48 10.61 -8.78
CA ALA A 87 -10.03 10.53 -8.97
C ALA A 87 -9.45 11.94 -8.93
N VAL A 88 -8.36 12.12 -8.17
CA VAL A 88 -7.57 13.34 -8.14
C VAL A 88 -6.23 13.07 -8.80
N GLN A 89 -5.71 14.07 -9.51
CA GLN A 89 -4.38 13.99 -10.08
C GLN A 89 -3.36 13.85 -8.94
N SER A 90 -2.53 12.83 -8.99
CA SER A 90 -1.57 12.47 -7.95
C SER A 90 -0.13 12.42 -8.50
N GLY A 91 0.85 12.17 -7.64
CA GLY A 91 2.25 12.20 -7.99
C GLY A 91 2.85 13.62 -8.03
N ALA A 92 3.88 13.83 -8.83
CA ALA A 92 4.57 15.12 -8.94
C ALA A 92 3.65 16.28 -9.34
N ALA A 93 2.55 15.98 -10.05
CA ALA A 93 1.54 16.93 -10.49
C ALA A 93 0.26 16.90 -9.63
N THR A 94 0.36 16.49 -8.36
CA THR A 94 -0.78 16.41 -7.44
C THR A 94 -1.58 17.70 -7.42
N ASN A 95 -2.88 17.60 -7.69
CA ASN A 95 -3.78 18.75 -7.74
C ASN A 95 -4.39 19.02 -6.35
N VAL A 96 -3.76 19.91 -5.59
CA VAL A 96 -4.18 20.31 -4.24
C VAL A 96 -5.60 20.88 -4.23
N GLU A 97 -6.00 21.65 -5.24
CA GLU A 97 -7.33 22.25 -5.30
C GLU A 97 -8.44 21.20 -5.42
N GLN A 98 -8.21 20.15 -6.22
CA GLN A 98 -9.14 19.01 -6.31
C GLN A 98 -9.30 18.32 -4.96
N ILE A 99 -8.20 18.15 -4.21
CA ILE A 99 -8.23 17.51 -2.88
C ILE A 99 -9.00 18.39 -1.90
N VAL A 100 -8.71 19.70 -1.84
CA VAL A 100 -9.39 20.67 -0.96
C VAL A 100 -10.90 20.70 -1.23
N ALA A 101 -11.32 20.63 -2.50
CA ALA A 101 -12.74 20.60 -2.89
C ALA A 101 -13.49 19.39 -2.32
N LEU A 102 -12.81 18.26 -2.07
CA LEU A 102 -13.38 17.07 -1.45
C LEU A 102 -13.51 17.21 0.08
N SER A 103 -12.92 18.24 0.68
CA SER A 103 -12.95 18.53 2.11
C SER A 103 -12.59 17.33 2.99
N PRO A 104 -11.43 16.67 2.76
CA PRO A 104 -10.98 15.59 3.63
C PRO A 104 -10.43 16.14 4.94
N GLN A 105 -10.48 15.32 5.99
CA GLN A 105 -9.78 15.59 7.26
C GLN A 105 -8.30 15.18 7.16
N VAL A 106 -8.04 14.09 6.43
CA VAL A 106 -6.71 13.48 6.28
C VAL A 106 -6.46 13.15 4.81
N VAL A 107 -5.23 13.37 4.38
CA VAL A 107 -4.69 12.86 3.12
C VAL A 107 -3.56 11.89 3.43
N PHE A 108 -3.64 10.67 2.90
CA PHE A 108 -2.55 9.71 2.90
C PHE A 108 -1.74 9.85 1.61
N MET A 109 -0.42 9.85 1.73
CA MET A 109 0.51 10.04 0.61
C MET A 109 1.88 9.42 0.91
N ASP A 110 2.72 9.30 -0.13
CA ASP A 110 4.15 8.99 0.01
C ASP A 110 5.03 10.18 -0.37
N THR A 111 6.33 10.10 -0.13
CA THR A 111 7.30 11.13 -0.49
C THR A 111 8.02 10.86 -1.81
N MET A 112 7.85 9.66 -2.40
CA MET A 112 8.46 9.33 -3.69
C MET A 112 7.83 10.12 -4.84
N ALA A 113 6.54 10.38 -4.75
CA ALA A 113 5.76 11.00 -5.81
C ALA A 113 5.24 12.40 -5.45
N GLN A 114 5.22 12.78 -4.16
CA GLN A 114 4.71 14.07 -3.70
C GLN A 114 5.81 14.92 -3.07
N SER A 115 5.66 16.25 -3.17
CA SER A 115 6.66 17.17 -2.65
C SER A 115 6.31 17.75 -1.28
N VAL A 116 7.33 18.28 -0.60
CA VAL A 116 7.17 19.01 0.68
C VAL A 116 6.24 20.24 0.53
N GLU A 117 6.27 20.90 -0.62
CA GLU A 117 5.41 22.04 -0.93
C GLU A 117 3.94 21.64 -1.03
N GLN A 118 3.65 20.44 -1.56
CA GLN A 118 2.29 19.91 -1.62
C GLN A 118 1.77 19.58 -0.21
N ILE A 119 2.61 19.01 0.66
CA ILE A 119 2.28 18.80 2.08
C ILE A 119 1.93 20.15 2.74
N ALA A 120 2.80 21.14 2.61
CA ALA A 120 2.59 22.45 3.21
C ALA A 120 1.31 23.14 2.69
N ALA A 121 0.98 22.97 1.41
CA ALA A 121 -0.24 23.54 0.83
C ALA A 121 -1.52 22.88 1.38
N LEU A 122 -1.52 21.57 1.57
CA LEU A 122 -2.64 20.83 2.16
C LEU A 122 -2.82 21.23 3.64
N GLU A 123 -1.73 21.31 4.40
CA GLU A 123 -1.75 21.73 5.81
C GLU A 123 -2.23 23.17 5.98
N ALA A 124 -1.82 24.07 5.09
CA ALA A 124 -2.31 25.46 5.07
C ALA A 124 -3.82 25.55 4.79
N ALA A 125 -4.40 24.56 4.10
CA ALA A 125 -5.83 24.42 3.90
C ALA A 125 -6.55 23.74 5.10
N GLY A 126 -5.82 23.41 6.19
CA GLY A 126 -6.37 22.77 7.39
C GLY A 126 -6.54 21.26 7.27
N ILE A 127 -5.95 20.64 6.28
CA ILE A 127 -6.00 19.19 6.04
C ILE A 127 -4.77 18.55 6.69
N GLN A 128 -4.97 17.48 7.46
CA GLN A 128 -3.85 16.71 8.02
C GLN A 128 -3.24 15.81 6.94
N VAL A 129 -1.92 15.80 6.84
CA VAL A 129 -1.20 14.93 5.92
C VAL A 129 -0.50 13.84 6.70
N VAL A 130 -0.71 12.59 6.32
CA VAL A 130 -0.06 11.39 6.89
C VAL A 130 0.77 10.74 5.80
N VAL A 131 2.07 10.65 6.05
CA VAL A 131 3.00 9.93 5.15
C VAL A 131 3.07 8.47 5.54
N SER A 132 2.80 7.59 4.56
CA SER A 132 2.82 6.14 4.68
C SER A 132 3.71 5.57 3.57
N GLU A 133 5.01 5.55 3.79
CA GLU A 133 6.00 5.13 2.79
C GLU A 133 6.70 3.84 3.22
N ALA A 134 6.57 2.77 2.42
CA ALA A 134 7.18 1.49 2.70
C ALA A 134 8.19 1.10 1.61
N THR A 135 9.41 0.81 2.02
CA THR A 135 10.47 0.28 1.14
C THR A 135 10.70 -1.22 1.31
N ASP A 136 10.52 -1.74 2.52
CA ASP A 136 10.72 -3.14 2.90
C ASP A 136 9.45 -3.74 3.53
N LEU A 137 9.45 -5.02 3.88
CA LEU A 137 8.28 -5.70 4.45
C LEU A 137 7.87 -5.15 5.82
N GLU A 138 8.82 -4.73 6.65
CA GLU A 138 8.49 -4.13 7.94
C GLU A 138 7.84 -2.75 7.75
N GLY A 139 8.32 -1.97 6.79
CA GLY A 139 7.67 -0.71 6.37
C GLY A 139 6.24 -0.93 5.87
N VAL A 140 5.95 -2.03 5.16
CA VAL A 140 4.57 -2.38 4.77
C VAL A 140 3.69 -2.61 6.00
N TYR A 141 4.18 -3.32 7.01
CA TYR A 141 3.42 -3.54 8.25
C TYR A 141 3.23 -2.24 9.03
N GLU A 142 4.26 -1.39 9.09
CA GLU A 142 4.14 -0.09 9.75
C GLU A 142 3.15 0.83 9.04
N SER A 143 3.15 0.87 7.70
CA SER A 143 2.17 1.62 6.90
C SER A 143 0.73 1.19 7.25
N ILE A 144 0.45 -0.12 7.29
CA ILE A 144 -0.85 -0.66 7.71
C ILE A 144 -1.18 -0.23 9.14
N SER A 145 -0.20 -0.29 10.06
CA SER A 145 -0.38 0.11 11.46
C SER A 145 -0.66 1.60 11.61
N VAL A 146 0.08 2.46 10.89
CA VAL A 146 -0.13 3.93 10.91
C VAL A 146 -1.54 4.27 10.43
N ILE A 147 -1.96 3.72 9.29
CA ILE A 147 -3.29 3.95 8.75
C ILE A 147 -4.37 3.42 9.71
N GLY A 148 -4.14 2.25 10.32
CA GLY A 148 -5.01 1.69 11.37
C GLY A 148 -5.19 2.65 12.55
N ARG A 149 -4.09 3.21 13.07
CA ARG A 149 -4.12 4.21 14.15
C ARG A 149 -4.87 5.48 13.74
N VAL A 150 -4.66 5.98 12.52
CA VAL A 150 -5.37 7.16 12.00
C VAL A 150 -6.88 6.92 11.91
N MET A 151 -7.28 5.72 11.52
CA MET A 151 -8.68 5.37 11.28
C MET A 151 -9.40 4.76 12.49
N ASN A 152 -8.76 4.62 13.67
CA ASN A 152 -9.27 3.85 14.83
C ASN A 152 -9.61 2.40 14.46
N ARG A 153 -8.73 1.74 13.71
CA ARG A 153 -8.85 0.36 13.19
C ARG A 153 -7.61 -0.46 13.50
N GLU A 154 -7.03 -0.28 14.69
CA GLU A 154 -5.79 -0.93 15.09
C GLU A 154 -5.94 -2.46 15.15
N SER A 155 -7.11 -2.95 15.57
CA SER A 155 -7.39 -4.38 15.63
C SER A 155 -7.45 -5.00 14.23
N GLU A 156 -8.18 -4.36 13.32
CA GLU A 156 -8.32 -4.80 11.93
C GLU A 156 -6.96 -4.71 11.19
N ALA A 157 -6.18 -3.68 11.46
CA ALA A 157 -4.82 -3.56 10.93
C ALA A 157 -3.91 -4.69 11.43
N ALA A 158 -3.98 -5.02 12.72
CA ALA A 158 -3.23 -6.13 13.31
C ALA A 158 -3.63 -7.48 12.69
N ASP A 159 -4.92 -7.69 12.42
CA ASP A 159 -5.42 -8.92 11.78
C ASP A 159 -4.91 -9.03 10.33
N VAL A 160 -4.90 -7.93 9.56
CA VAL A 160 -4.34 -7.89 8.20
C VAL A 160 -2.85 -8.26 8.23
N ILE A 161 -2.06 -7.63 9.11
CA ILE A 161 -0.62 -7.91 9.26
C ILE A 161 -0.39 -9.37 9.65
N ALA A 162 -1.17 -9.90 10.60
CA ALA A 162 -1.05 -11.29 11.03
C ALA A 162 -1.34 -12.26 9.88
N GLY A 163 -2.34 -11.97 9.06
CA GLY A 163 -2.68 -12.75 7.86
C GLY A 163 -1.56 -12.76 6.82
N MET A 164 -0.95 -11.60 6.56
CA MET A 164 0.20 -11.47 5.67
C MET A 164 1.39 -12.29 6.19
N LYS A 165 1.77 -12.11 7.47
CA LYS A 165 2.89 -12.84 8.11
C LYS A 165 2.66 -14.35 8.08
N GLN A 166 1.43 -14.82 8.34
CA GLN A 166 1.08 -16.23 8.26
C GLN A 166 1.22 -16.77 6.84
N THR A 167 0.81 -16.01 5.83
CA THR A 167 0.94 -16.40 4.42
C THR A 167 2.42 -16.50 4.04
N PHE A 168 3.23 -15.50 4.38
CA PHE A 168 4.66 -15.49 4.12
C PHE A 168 5.37 -16.67 4.80
N GLN A 169 5.07 -16.95 6.07
CA GLN A 169 5.66 -18.09 6.77
C GLN A 169 5.32 -19.42 6.08
N LYS A 170 4.05 -19.63 5.69
CA LYS A 170 3.63 -20.84 4.97
C LYS A 170 4.35 -21.02 3.63
N LEU A 171 4.55 -19.92 2.89
CA LEU A 171 5.24 -19.96 1.60
C LEU A 171 6.74 -20.24 1.79
N SER A 172 7.35 -19.61 2.79
CA SER A 172 8.75 -19.84 3.17
C SER A 172 9.00 -21.29 3.58
N ASP A 173 8.13 -21.86 4.44
CA ASP A 173 8.22 -23.28 4.86
C ASP A 173 8.11 -24.23 3.67
N LYS A 174 7.24 -23.94 2.72
CA LYS A 174 7.11 -24.73 1.49
C LYS A 174 8.35 -24.60 0.60
N ALA A 175 8.85 -23.38 0.42
CA ALA A 175 10.04 -23.11 -0.40
C ALA A 175 11.28 -23.80 0.18
N ALA A 176 11.40 -23.88 1.50
CA ALA A 176 12.51 -24.57 2.19
C ALA A 176 12.60 -26.09 1.90
N ALA A 177 11.54 -26.70 1.37
CA ALA A 177 11.55 -28.10 0.95
C ALA A 177 12.36 -28.33 -0.34
N PHE A 178 12.65 -27.28 -1.10
CA PHE A 178 13.42 -27.37 -2.34
C PHE A 178 14.89 -27.04 -2.09
N SER A 179 15.79 -27.86 -2.67
CA SER A 179 17.24 -27.63 -2.59
C SER A 179 17.74 -26.56 -3.55
N ASP A 180 17.02 -26.38 -4.66
CA ASP A 180 17.37 -25.43 -5.69
C ASP A 180 17.03 -24.01 -5.24
N LYS A 181 17.94 -23.07 -5.51
CA LYS A 181 17.74 -21.65 -5.26
C LYS A 181 17.52 -20.93 -6.59
N PRO A 182 16.26 -20.64 -6.96
CA PRO A 182 15.99 -19.91 -8.20
C PRO A 182 16.66 -18.54 -8.20
N THR A 183 17.20 -18.11 -9.33
CA THR A 183 17.70 -16.76 -9.52
C THR A 183 16.66 -15.93 -10.24
N VAL A 184 16.27 -14.77 -9.70
CA VAL A 184 15.20 -13.92 -10.24
C VAL A 184 15.69 -12.51 -10.54
N TYR A 185 15.25 -11.97 -11.66
CA TYR A 185 15.34 -10.56 -12.03
C TYR A 185 13.95 -9.95 -11.97
N PHE A 186 13.82 -8.84 -11.25
CA PHE A 186 12.59 -8.03 -11.21
C PHE A 186 12.71 -6.86 -12.17
N GLU A 187 11.92 -6.86 -13.22
CA GLU A 187 11.81 -5.75 -14.16
C GLU A 187 10.62 -4.87 -13.78
N ILE A 188 10.90 -3.69 -13.21
CA ILE A 188 9.88 -2.77 -12.71
C ILE A 188 9.42 -1.80 -13.80
N SER A 189 10.26 -1.57 -14.79
CA SER A 189 10.00 -0.64 -15.89
C SER A 189 10.44 -1.27 -17.20
N PRO A 190 9.62 -1.20 -18.27
CA PRO A 190 9.96 -1.81 -19.55
C PRO A 190 11.13 -1.11 -20.23
N LEU A 191 11.84 -1.83 -21.12
CA LEU A 191 13.03 -1.33 -21.81
C LEU A 191 12.82 0.05 -22.47
N LYS A 192 11.68 0.28 -23.09
CA LYS A 192 11.34 1.56 -23.77
C LYS A 192 11.32 2.78 -22.82
N ALA A 193 11.12 2.56 -21.53
CA ALA A 193 11.10 3.60 -20.50
C ALA A 193 12.41 3.63 -19.68
N GLY A 194 13.37 2.75 -20.01
CA GLY A 194 14.58 2.51 -19.24
C GLY A 194 14.36 1.43 -18.19
N LEU A 195 15.26 0.45 -18.13
CA LEU A 195 15.14 -0.66 -17.19
C LEU A 195 15.38 -0.20 -15.75
N TRP A 196 14.45 -0.56 -14.88
CA TRP A 196 14.57 -0.41 -13.43
C TRP A 196 14.36 -1.76 -12.76
N THR A 197 15.04 -1.96 -11.63
CA THR A 197 14.96 -3.17 -10.84
C THR A 197 14.72 -2.87 -9.36
N ALA A 198 14.17 -3.86 -8.66
CA ALA A 198 14.13 -3.91 -7.20
C ALA A 198 15.40 -4.60 -6.70
N GLY A 199 16.28 -3.86 -6.04
CA GLY A 199 17.50 -4.35 -5.44
C GLY A 199 17.37 -4.59 -3.93
N LYS A 200 18.50 -4.72 -3.26
CA LYS A 200 18.62 -4.98 -1.82
C LYS A 200 17.85 -3.99 -0.97
N GLY A 201 17.09 -4.49 0.00
CA GLY A 201 16.34 -3.68 0.96
C GLY A 201 15.00 -3.20 0.42
N THR A 202 14.53 -3.74 -0.71
CA THR A 202 13.15 -3.58 -1.17
C THR A 202 12.30 -4.76 -0.73
N PHE A 203 11.01 -4.55 -0.52
CA PHE A 203 10.07 -5.63 -0.18
C PHE A 203 10.04 -6.75 -1.25
N MET A 204 10.39 -6.46 -2.51
CA MET A 204 10.49 -7.48 -3.56
C MET A 204 11.76 -8.35 -3.40
N ASP A 205 12.89 -7.76 -3.03
CA ASP A 205 14.11 -8.48 -2.70
C ASP A 205 13.92 -9.37 -1.47
N GLU A 206 13.24 -8.84 -0.44
CA GLU A 206 12.88 -9.61 0.76
C GLU A 206 11.91 -10.74 0.44
N ALA A 207 10.93 -10.52 -0.46
CA ALA A 207 10.01 -11.56 -0.94
C ALA A 207 10.75 -12.69 -1.66
N ALA A 208 11.72 -12.38 -2.52
CA ALA A 208 12.57 -13.39 -3.15
C ALA A 208 13.36 -14.18 -2.10
N SER A 209 13.99 -13.48 -1.15
CA SER A 209 14.78 -14.08 -0.06
C SER A 209 13.93 -14.99 0.82
N LEU A 210 12.71 -14.57 1.17
CA LEU A 210 11.72 -15.33 1.95
C LEU A 210 11.37 -16.65 1.26
N LEU A 211 11.32 -16.65 -0.06
CA LEU A 211 11.07 -17.84 -0.88
C LEU A 211 12.35 -18.64 -1.18
N GLY A 212 13.50 -18.30 -0.57
CA GLY A 212 14.77 -18.98 -0.83
C GLY A 212 15.34 -18.72 -2.23
N ALA A 213 14.78 -17.79 -2.98
CA ALA A 213 15.29 -17.33 -4.26
C ALA A 213 16.39 -16.27 -4.09
N GLN A 214 17.24 -16.14 -5.09
CA GLN A 214 18.28 -15.12 -5.14
C GLN A 214 17.88 -14.04 -6.15
N ASN A 215 17.69 -12.82 -5.68
CA ASN A 215 17.59 -11.67 -6.57
C ASN A 215 18.96 -11.41 -7.22
N VAL A 216 19.03 -11.44 -8.56
CA VAL A 216 20.30 -11.23 -9.28
C VAL A 216 20.84 -9.81 -9.11
N PHE A 217 20.03 -8.86 -8.65
CA PHE A 217 20.41 -7.49 -8.30
C PHE A 217 20.41 -7.23 -6.78
N GLY A 218 20.50 -8.28 -5.94
CA GLY A 218 20.60 -8.16 -4.49
C GLY A 218 21.89 -7.50 -3.97
N ASP A 219 22.82 -7.13 -4.85
CA ASP A 219 24.02 -6.32 -4.58
C ASP A 219 23.79 -4.81 -4.88
N VAL A 220 22.68 -4.44 -5.50
CA VAL A 220 22.29 -3.06 -5.79
C VAL A 220 21.31 -2.59 -4.74
N ALA A 221 21.52 -1.42 -4.14
CA ALA A 221 20.66 -0.91 -3.08
C ALA A 221 19.38 -0.27 -3.65
N GLY A 222 18.23 -0.61 -3.06
CA GLY A 222 16.94 0.03 -3.35
C GLY A 222 16.44 -0.17 -4.78
N TRP A 223 15.64 0.77 -5.23
CA TRP A 223 15.14 0.83 -6.61
C TRP A 223 16.19 1.49 -7.48
N ALA A 224 16.64 0.84 -8.56
CA ALA A 224 17.75 1.33 -9.37
C ALA A 224 17.54 1.16 -10.87
N GLY A 225 18.01 2.16 -11.63
CA GLY A 225 18.16 2.05 -13.08
C GLY A 225 19.32 1.11 -13.41
N ILE A 226 19.12 0.23 -14.38
CA ILE A 226 20.10 -0.77 -14.83
C ILE A 226 20.20 -0.78 -16.34
N SER A 227 21.19 -1.50 -16.87
CA SER A 227 21.34 -1.72 -18.32
C SER A 227 21.03 -3.17 -18.73
N GLU A 228 20.76 -3.37 -20.02
CA GLU A 228 20.57 -4.71 -20.59
C GLU A 228 21.81 -5.59 -20.40
N GLU A 229 23.01 -5.02 -20.54
CA GLU A 229 24.27 -5.75 -20.37
C GLU A 229 24.41 -6.29 -18.94
N GLN A 230 23.94 -5.54 -17.92
CA GLN A 230 23.96 -6.03 -16.55
C GLN A 230 23.01 -7.22 -16.36
N VAL A 231 21.83 -7.22 -17.00
CA VAL A 231 20.91 -8.37 -16.98
C VAL A 231 21.53 -9.57 -17.68
N ILE A 232 22.10 -9.37 -18.87
CA ILE A 232 22.75 -10.43 -19.67
C ILE A 232 23.92 -11.05 -18.88
N GLN A 233 24.75 -10.23 -18.25
CA GLN A 233 25.88 -10.71 -17.45
C GLN A 233 25.45 -11.55 -16.23
N ARG A 234 24.33 -11.18 -15.60
CA ARG A 234 23.80 -11.87 -14.41
C ARG A 234 23.02 -13.13 -14.75
N ASN A 235 22.54 -13.26 -15.97
CA ASN A 235 21.85 -14.41 -16.54
C ASN A 235 20.79 -15.01 -15.59
N PRO A 236 19.70 -14.31 -15.28
CA PRO A 236 18.65 -14.80 -14.37
C PRO A 236 18.00 -16.07 -14.91
N GLY A 237 17.63 -16.99 -13.99
CA GLY A 237 16.84 -18.17 -14.32
C GLY A 237 15.35 -17.87 -14.47
N TYR A 238 14.88 -16.75 -13.88
CA TYR A 238 13.50 -16.29 -13.90
C TYR A 238 13.47 -14.77 -14.08
N ILE A 239 12.50 -14.28 -14.86
CA ILE A 239 12.22 -12.85 -15.02
C ILE A 239 10.78 -12.60 -14.58
N VAL A 240 10.59 -11.65 -13.68
CA VAL A 240 9.28 -11.17 -13.25
C VAL A 240 9.15 -9.71 -13.65
N THR A 241 8.19 -9.41 -14.52
CA THR A 241 7.86 -8.04 -14.91
C THR A 241 6.52 -7.64 -14.36
N THR A 242 6.29 -6.34 -14.23
CA THR A 242 5.06 -5.75 -13.70
C THR A 242 4.48 -4.72 -14.65
N ASP A 243 4.82 -4.85 -15.94
CA ASP A 243 4.37 -3.90 -16.98
C ASP A 243 2.87 -4.05 -17.23
N ARG A 244 2.18 -2.92 -17.23
CA ARG A 244 0.75 -2.85 -17.55
C ARG A 244 0.55 -2.93 -19.06
N TYR A 245 0.09 -4.08 -19.52
CA TYR A 245 -0.21 -4.30 -20.92
C TYR A 245 -1.57 -3.72 -21.32
N VAL A 246 -1.58 -2.77 -22.25
CA VAL A 246 -2.79 -2.10 -22.74
C VAL A 246 -3.21 -2.54 -24.16
N GLY A 247 -3.00 -3.80 -24.49
CA GLY A 247 -3.79 -4.50 -25.50
C GLY A 247 -3.43 -4.33 -26.99
N THR A 248 -2.29 -3.70 -27.36
CA THR A 248 -1.83 -3.68 -28.76
C THR A 248 -0.33 -3.95 -28.87
N GLY A 249 0.05 -4.98 -29.63
CA GLY A 249 1.44 -5.39 -29.81
C GLY A 249 1.81 -6.65 -29.02
N PRO A 250 3.10 -6.98 -28.86
CA PRO A 250 3.53 -8.12 -28.07
C PRO A 250 3.20 -7.93 -26.60
N THR A 251 2.87 -9.03 -25.90
CA THR A 251 2.76 -9.01 -24.44
C THR A 251 4.12 -8.68 -23.80
N PRO A 252 4.18 -8.25 -22.53
CA PRO A 252 5.45 -8.01 -21.85
C PRO A 252 6.39 -9.20 -21.92
N GLU A 253 5.88 -10.42 -21.76
CA GLU A 253 6.66 -11.65 -21.86
C GLU A 253 7.21 -11.86 -23.29
N GLN A 254 6.40 -11.58 -24.32
CA GLN A 254 6.82 -11.68 -25.71
C GLN A 254 7.83 -10.58 -26.09
N GLU A 255 7.67 -9.38 -25.55
CA GLU A 255 8.60 -8.27 -25.73
C GLU A 255 9.95 -8.63 -25.13
N ILE A 256 10.01 -9.10 -23.89
CA ILE A 256 11.24 -9.51 -23.21
C ILE A 256 11.91 -10.67 -23.98
N ALA A 257 11.15 -11.68 -24.37
CA ALA A 257 11.70 -12.83 -25.13
C ALA A 257 12.22 -12.45 -26.52
N GLY A 258 11.71 -11.37 -27.11
CA GLY A 258 12.10 -10.86 -28.43
C GLY A 258 13.24 -9.87 -28.42
N ARG A 259 13.81 -9.49 -27.26
CA ARG A 259 14.93 -8.53 -27.17
C ARG A 259 16.20 -9.11 -27.78
N ALA A 260 16.93 -8.28 -28.51
CA ALA A 260 18.22 -8.67 -29.08
C ALA A 260 19.22 -9.08 -27.99
N CYS A 261 19.95 -10.16 -28.20
CA CYS A 261 20.90 -10.75 -27.25
C CYS A 261 20.31 -11.36 -25.96
N TRP A 262 18.98 -11.30 -25.74
CA TRP A 262 18.35 -11.94 -24.59
C TRP A 262 17.97 -13.41 -24.84
N GLU A 263 18.01 -13.87 -26.11
CA GLU A 263 17.78 -15.26 -26.51
C GLU A 263 18.75 -16.25 -25.83
N HIS A 264 19.85 -15.74 -25.27
CA HIS A 264 20.85 -16.53 -24.55
C HIS A 264 20.57 -16.65 -23.05
N LEU A 265 19.70 -15.81 -22.48
CA LEU A 265 19.32 -15.85 -21.06
C LEU A 265 18.64 -17.17 -20.71
N SER A 266 18.98 -17.72 -19.55
CA SER A 266 18.35 -18.93 -19.04
C SER A 266 16.83 -18.77 -18.94
N ALA A 267 16.35 -17.67 -18.36
CA ALA A 267 14.92 -17.39 -18.25
C ALA A 267 14.18 -17.37 -19.59
N VAL A 268 14.80 -16.83 -20.65
CA VAL A 268 14.19 -16.76 -21.98
C VAL A 268 14.17 -18.14 -22.64
N LYS A 269 15.28 -18.90 -22.57
CA LYS A 269 15.38 -20.26 -23.13
C LYS A 269 14.35 -21.21 -22.51
N ASP A 270 14.16 -21.09 -21.21
CA ASP A 270 13.30 -22.00 -20.45
C ASP A 270 11.83 -21.50 -20.39
N GLY A 271 11.55 -20.32 -20.94
CA GLY A 271 10.22 -19.71 -20.92
C GLY A 271 9.79 -19.22 -19.52
N HIS A 272 10.75 -18.96 -18.64
CA HIS A 272 10.52 -18.52 -17.26
C HIS A 272 10.38 -16.98 -17.19
N ILE A 273 9.35 -16.45 -17.82
CA ILE A 273 9.00 -15.02 -17.82
C ILE A 273 7.55 -14.91 -17.33
N LEU A 274 7.33 -14.12 -16.29
CA LEU A 274 6.01 -13.87 -15.69
C LEU A 274 5.73 -12.38 -15.66
N ASN A 275 4.55 -11.98 -16.13
CA ASN A 275 4.05 -10.62 -15.92
C ASN A 275 2.99 -10.60 -14.81
N LEU A 276 3.27 -9.90 -13.71
CA LEU A 276 2.34 -9.63 -12.62
C LEU A 276 1.66 -8.26 -12.82
N ALA A 277 0.82 -8.19 -13.85
CA ALA A 277 0.14 -6.95 -14.26
C ALA A 277 -0.96 -6.47 -13.28
N ASP A 278 -1.27 -7.26 -12.24
CA ASP A 278 -2.25 -6.92 -11.21
C ASP A 278 -1.68 -6.01 -10.10
N ASP A 279 -0.43 -5.61 -10.21
CA ASP A 279 0.33 -4.78 -9.27
C ASP A 279 0.48 -5.37 -7.85
N SER A 280 0.05 -6.60 -7.62
CA SER A 280 0.10 -7.22 -6.27
C SER A 280 1.51 -7.33 -5.68
N LEU A 281 2.53 -7.42 -6.54
CA LEU A 281 3.93 -7.52 -6.11
C LEU A 281 4.65 -6.16 -6.02
N VAL A 282 4.12 -5.10 -6.61
CA VAL A 282 4.77 -3.76 -6.64
C VAL A 282 4.11 -2.73 -5.74
N ARG A 283 2.93 -3.03 -5.19
CA ARG A 283 2.25 -2.17 -4.23
C ARG A 283 2.55 -2.62 -2.81
N PRO A 284 3.15 -1.76 -1.98
CA PRO A 284 3.50 -2.10 -0.59
C PRO A 284 2.25 -2.08 0.31
N GLY A 285 1.36 -3.05 0.10
CA GLY A 285 0.08 -3.16 0.79
C GLY A 285 -0.35 -4.61 1.05
N PRO A 286 -1.60 -4.83 1.49
CA PRO A 286 -2.08 -6.17 1.87
C PRO A 286 -2.00 -7.22 0.76
N ARG A 287 -2.19 -6.82 -0.52
CA ARG A 287 -2.11 -7.73 -1.67
C ARG A 287 -0.70 -8.22 -1.98
N LEU A 288 0.31 -7.66 -1.33
CA LEU A 288 1.68 -8.18 -1.45
C LEU A 288 1.74 -9.67 -1.06
N ALA A 289 0.87 -10.14 -0.15
CA ALA A 289 0.76 -11.55 0.18
C ALA A 289 0.32 -12.41 -1.03
N ASP A 290 -0.57 -11.89 -1.87
CA ASP A 290 -1.01 -12.55 -3.10
C ASP A 290 0.10 -12.52 -4.16
N GLY A 291 0.80 -11.39 -4.30
CA GLY A 291 1.94 -11.26 -5.21
C GLY A 291 3.08 -12.22 -4.87
N VAL A 292 3.43 -12.36 -3.58
CA VAL A 292 4.44 -13.32 -3.12
C VAL A 292 3.98 -14.75 -3.35
N LYS A 293 2.68 -15.04 -3.21
CA LYS A 293 2.13 -16.35 -3.55
C LYS A 293 2.27 -16.65 -5.05
N GLN A 294 1.94 -15.70 -5.92
CA GLN A 294 2.10 -15.85 -7.37
C GLN A 294 3.58 -16.04 -7.74
N LEU A 295 4.48 -15.31 -7.10
CA LEU A 295 5.92 -15.48 -7.26
C LEU A 295 6.36 -16.89 -6.83
N TYR A 296 5.89 -17.41 -5.68
CA TYR A 296 6.16 -18.76 -5.24
C TYR A 296 5.68 -19.80 -6.26
N ASP A 297 4.41 -19.69 -6.69
CA ASP A 297 3.81 -20.61 -7.64
C ASP A 297 4.61 -20.63 -8.96
N PHE A 298 5.13 -19.49 -9.40
CA PHE A 298 5.96 -19.37 -10.60
C PHE A 298 7.37 -19.98 -10.43
N LEU A 299 8.05 -19.68 -9.33
CA LEU A 299 9.42 -20.15 -9.10
C LEU A 299 9.50 -21.67 -8.87
N TYR A 300 8.42 -22.27 -8.38
CA TYR A 300 8.36 -23.67 -7.98
C TYR A 300 7.34 -24.50 -8.75
N ALA A 301 6.79 -23.96 -9.86
CA ALA A 301 5.89 -24.69 -10.74
C ALA A 301 6.53 -25.98 -11.26
N GLY A 302 5.81 -27.12 -11.11
CA GLY A 302 6.26 -28.41 -11.63
C GLY A 302 7.39 -29.11 -10.83
N LYS A 303 7.74 -28.58 -9.65
CA LYS A 303 8.74 -29.18 -8.75
C LYS A 303 8.13 -30.04 -7.65
#